data_c9c3af8a349137364b16ad914a59b0f8
#
_entry.id   c9c3af8a349137364b16ad914a59b0f8
#
_cell.length_a   1.000
_cell.length_b   1.000
_cell.length_c   1.000
_cell.angle_alpha   90.00
_cell.angle_beta   90.00
_cell.angle_gamma   90.00
#
_symmetry.space_group_name_H-M   'P 1'
#
loop_
_entity.id
_entity.type
_entity.pdbx_description
1 polymer ?
#
loop_
_entity_poly.entity_id
_entity_poly.type
_entity_poly.pdbx_seq_one_letter_code
_entity_poly.pdbx_strand_id
1 'polypeptide(L)'
;MQLSEFDFPFDSSLVALQPVDPRDQARLLLLNRQTDRLVHRRVADLPSLLNPGDLLIVNDTKVLAARVSGIKRPTGTPVEVLFVRDLGSSRWEIMAKGSFRIGQVIEFDRQSRAVIVKRDATGTEVIMESSLPVNRFLEERGRMPLPPYIKRAPTGEDHRWYQTVFAKHGGAIAAPTAGLHFTEELFRRLNVSKINVATVTLHVGPGTFKPVTTERIEDHRMEAEAFTINTDVVSAIQETKCTGGRVVAVGTTVVRALETAMEEKGKLVPMTGESRLFITPGFQFKVVDALMTNFHLPRTTLLMLVSAFAGVDRIRAAYEEAVKEQYRFYSYGDAMLIL
;
A
#
# COMPACT_ATOMS: atom_id res chain seq x y z
N MET A 1 8.43 -20.19 11.53
CA MET A 1 8.80 -20.26 10.10
C MET A 1 10.08 -19.47 9.89
N GLN A 2 10.92 -19.90 8.94
CA GLN A 2 12.17 -19.18 8.63
C GLN A 2 11.93 -18.16 7.51
N LEU A 3 12.60 -17.02 7.60
CA LEU A 3 12.53 -15.99 6.56
C LEU A 3 12.98 -16.50 5.19
N SER A 4 13.91 -17.45 5.15
CA SER A 4 14.42 -18.09 3.93
C SER A 4 13.35 -18.87 3.14
N GLU A 5 12.26 -19.29 3.77
CA GLU A 5 11.15 -19.96 3.09
C GLU A 5 10.41 -19.04 2.11
N PHE A 6 10.56 -17.70 2.30
CA PHE A 6 9.99 -16.64 1.46
C PHE A 6 11.03 -15.99 0.54
N ASP A 7 12.08 -16.72 0.22
CA ASP A 7 13.09 -16.28 -0.72
C ASP A 7 12.91 -16.98 -2.08
N PHE A 8 13.22 -16.28 -3.15
CA PHE A 8 13.24 -16.80 -4.51
C PHE A 8 14.26 -16.02 -5.35
N PRO A 9 14.84 -16.65 -6.40
CA PRO A 9 15.72 -15.95 -7.33
C PRO A 9 14.98 -14.79 -7.99
N PHE A 10 15.52 -13.59 -7.84
CA PHE A 10 14.87 -12.37 -8.33
C PHE A 10 15.89 -11.46 -9.02
N ASP A 11 15.61 -11.13 -10.28
CA ASP A 11 16.35 -10.11 -11.02
C ASP A 11 15.74 -8.73 -10.78
N SER A 12 16.52 -7.83 -10.19
CA SER A 12 16.09 -6.44 -9.92
C SER A 12 15.76 -5.64 -11.18
N SER A 13 16.14 -6.09 -12.37
CA SER A 13 15.74 -5.49 -13.65
C SER A 13 14.25 -5.60 -13.92
N LEU A 14 13.56 -6.57 -13.29
CA LEU A 14 12.12 -6.73 -13.37
C LEU A 14 11.33 -5.68 -12.57
N VAL A 15 11.99 -4.86 -11.73
CA VAL A 15 11.32 -3.78 -11.00
C VAL A 15 10.92 -2.67 -11.95
N ALA A 16 9.62 -2.43 -12.10
CA ALA A 16 9.12 -1.39 -12.99
C ALA A 16 9.39 0.02 -12.42
N LEU A 17 10.00 0.89 -13.21
CA LEU A 17 10.29 2.27 -12.84
C LEU A 17 9.15 3.24 -13.20
N GLN A 18 8.20 2.82 -14.03
CA GLN A 18 7.01 3.58 -14.45
C GLN A 18 5.86 2.63 -14.81
N PRO A 19 4.61 3.05 -14.67
CA PRO A 19 3.46 2.22 -15.04
C PRO A 19 3.35 2.03 -16.55
N VAL A 20 2.53 1.05 -16.96
CA VAL A 20 2.01 0.98 -18.34
C VAL A 20 0.99 2.11 -18.53
N ASP A 21 0.85 2.58 -19.75
CA ASP A 21 -0.21 3.53 -20.11
C ASP A 21 -0.98 2.97 -21.33
N PRO A 22 -2.31 2.80 -21.24
CA PRO A 22 -3.13 2.96 -20.04
C PRO A 22 -2.86 1.89 -18.97
N ARG A 23 -3.11 2.22 -17.69
CA ARG A 23 -2.72 1.42 -16.51
C ARG A 23 -3.34 0.04 -16.45
N ASP A 24 -4.56 -0.12 -16.96
CA ASP A 24 -5.28 -1.40 -17.00
C ASP A 24 -4.76 -2.36 -18.07
N GLN A 25 -3.81 -1.92 -18.92
CA GLN A 25 -3.08 -2.79 -19.84
C GLN A 25 -1.92 -3.55 -19.16
N ALA A 26 -1.67 -3.32 -17.87
CA ALA A 26 -0.74 -4.15 -17.11
C ALA A 26 -1.13 -5.64 -17.20
N ARG A 27 -0.12 -6.52 -17.21
CA ARG A 27 -0.36 -7.96 -17.22
C ARG A 27 -0.97 -8.40 -15.89
N LEU A 28 -1.77 -9.44 -15.94
CA LEU A 28 -2.43 -10.06 -14.80
C LEU A 28 -2.19 -11.57 -14.83
N LEU A 29 -1.55 -12.11 -13.81
CA LEU A 29 -1.44 -13.55 -13.62
C LEU A 29 -2.61 -14.01 -12.76
N LEU A 30 -3.55 -14.75 -13.35
CA LEU A 30 -4.65 -15.37 -12.63
C LEU A 30 -4.18 -16.69 -12.01
N LEU A 31 -4.29 -16.83 -10.70
CA LEU A 31 -4.10 -18.06 -9.94
C LEU A 31 -5.45 -18.55 -9.42
N ASN A 32 -5.89 -19.71 -9.88
CA ASN A 32 -7.06 -20.39 -9.33
C ASN A 32 -6.62 -21.39 -8.26
N ARG A 33 -6.97 -21.13 -6.98
CA ARG A 33 -6.56 -21.96 -5.82
C ARG A 33 -7.19 -23.34 -5.78
N GLN A 34 -8.31 -23.56 -6.49
CA GLN A 34 -8.99 -24.85 -6.49
C GLN A 34 -8.38 -25.82 -7.53
N THR A 35 -7.85 -25.28 -8.63
CA THR A 35 -7.35 -26.08 -9.76
C THR A 35 -5.85 -25.93 -9.97
N ASP A 36 -5.16 -25.10 -9.20
CA ASP A 36 -3.74 -24.72 -9.29
C ASP A 36 -3.36 -24.15 -10.68
N ARG A 37 -4.35 -23.74 -11.49
CA ARG A 37 -4.11 -23.20 -12.84
C ARG A 37 -3.60 -21.76 -12.77
N LEU A 38 -2.55 -21.51 -13.55
CA LEU A 38 -2.05 -20.18 -13.87
C LEU A 38 -2.51 -19.79 -15.29
N VAL A 39 -3.04 -18.57 -15.44
CA VAL A 39 -3.52 -18.06 -16.73
C VAL A 39 -3.09 -16.60 -16.88
N HIS A 40 -2.44 -16.31 -18.02
CA HIS A 40 -2.02 -14.94 -18.34
C HIS A 40 -3.18 -14.14 -18.91
N ARG A 41 -3.39 -12.94 -18.35
CA ARG A 41 -4.45 -11.99 -18.69
C ARG A 41 -3.90 -10.56 -18.60
N ARG A 42 -4.79 -9.59 -18.79
CA ARG A 42 -4.57 -8.17 -18.48
C ARG A 42 -5.51 -7.73 -17.38
N VAL A 43 -5.16 -6.65 -16.68
CA VAL A 43 -6.05 -6.05 -15.67
C VAL A 43 -7.37 -5.61 -16.32
N ALA A 44 -7.33 -5.14 -17.55
CA ALA A 44 -8.52 -4.80 -18.35
C ALA A 44 -9.53 -5.95 -18.51
N ASP A 45 -9.11 -7.21 -18.29
CA ASP A 45 -9.98 -8.40 -18.38
C ASP A 45 -10.78 -8.67 -17.10
N LEU A 46 -10.52 -7.94 -16.00
CA LEU A 46 -11.19 -8.14 -14.70
C LEU A 46 -12.72 -8.29 -14.80
N PRO A 47 -13.45 -7.48 -15.62
CA PRO A 47 -14.91 -7.63 -15.75
C PRO A 47 -15.36 -9.00 -16.24
N SER A 48 -14.51 -9.74 -16.95
CA SER A 48 -14.78 -11.11 -17.43
C SER A 48 -14.23 -12.21 -16.52
N LEU A 49 -13.40 -11.88 -15.53
CA LEU A 49 -12.78 -12.80 -14.59
C LEU A 49 -13.52 -12.88 -13.26
N LEU A 50 -14.32 -11.87 -12.96
CA LEU A 50 -15.17 -11.79 -11.78
C LEU A 50 -16.61 -12.15 -12.14
N ASN A 51 -17.39 -12.52 -11.12
CA ASN A 51 -18.78 -12.91 -11.30
C ASN A 51 -19.72 -11.71 -11.01
N PRO A 52 -20.86 -11.58 -11.69
CA PRO A 52 -21.91 -10.68 -11.26
C PRO A 52 -22.28 -10.91 -9.80
N GLY A 53 -22.36 -9.85 -9.01
CA GLY A 53 -22.58 -9.93 -7.55
C GLY A 53 -21.31 -9.99 -6.70
N ASP A 54 -20.11 -10.14 -7.30
CA ASP A 54 -18.86 -9.93 -6.56
C ASP A 54 -18.73 -8.48 -6.11
N LEU A 55 -18.13 -8.26 -4.94
CA LEU A 55 -17.81 -6.95 -4.38
C LEU A 55 -16.31 -6.71 -4.40
N LEU A 56 -15.87 -5.75 -5.20
CA LEU A 56 -14.48 -5.30 -5.25
C LEU A 56 -14.27 -4.22 -4.17
N ILE A 57 -13.30 -4.42 -3.28
CA ILE A 57 -12.97 -3.43 -2.25
C ILE A 57 -11.60 -2.83 -2.54
N VAL A 58 -11.54 -1.50 -2.64
CA VAL A 58 -10.33 -0.73 -2.92
C VAL A 58 -9.96 0.17 -1.75
N ASN A 59 -8.70 0.58 -1.67
CA ASN A 59 -8.20 1.50 -0.65
C ASN A 59 -8.13 2.93 -1.23
N ASP A 60 -8.98 3.83 -0.74
CA ASP A 60 -9.13 5.20 -1.24
C ASP A 60 -8.18 6.22 -0.59
N THR A 61 -7.15 5.75 0.10
CA THR A 61 -6.14 6.64 0.66
C THR A 61 -5.43 7.46 -0.44
N LYS A 62 -5.18 8.74 -0.15
CA LYS A 62 -4.44 9.67 -1.02
C LYS A 62 -3.02 9.85 -0.49
N VAL A 63 -2.05 9.66 -1.37
CA VAL A 63 -0.63 9.88 -1.05
C VAL A 63 -0.36 11.38 -0.95
N LEU A 64 0.30 11.78 0.12
CA LEU A 64 0.78 13.16 0.29
C LEU A 64 2.11 13.34 -0.46
N ALA A 65 2.36 14.51 -1.03
CA ALA A 65 3.66 14.90 -1.56
C ALA A 65 4.63 15.19 -0.39
N ALA A 66 4.84 14.20 0.46
CA ALA A 66 5.37 14.33 1.80
C ALA A 66 6.90 14.50 1.89
N ARG A 67 7.61 14.50 0.76
CA ARG A 67 9.07 14.60 0.71
C ARG A 67 9.50 16.05 0.41
N VAL A 68 10.17 16.71 1.36
CA VAL A 68 10.54 18.13 1.25
C VAL A 68 12.05 18.30 1.51
N SER A 69 12.69 19.12 0.70
CA SER A 69 14.09 19.52 0.91
C SER A 69 14.15 20.75 1.83
N GLY A 70 15.06 20.75 2.79
CA GLY A 70 15.29 21.84 3.72
C GLY A 70 16.76 22.00 4.07
N ILE A 71 17.06 22.96 4.95
CA ILE A 71 18.41 23.28 5.43
C ILE A 71 18.42 23.23 6.96
N LYS A 72 19.35 22.45 7.53
CA LYS A 72 19.56 22.41 8.99
C LYS A 72 20.23 23.70 9.47
N ARG A 73 19.64 24.32 10.48
CA ARG A 73 20.25 25.48 11.12
C ARG A 73 20.94 25.07 12.43
N PRO A 74 22.06 25.72 12.82
CA PRO A 74 22.76 26.81 12.11
C PRO A 74 23.76 26.30 11.04
N THR A 75 23.93 24.99 10.84
CA THR A 75 25.05 24.41 10.05
C THR A 75 24.97 24.67 8.54
N GLY A 76 23.80 25.03 8.00
CA GLY A 76 23.60 25.19 6.56
C GLY A 76 23.52 23.87 5.78
N THR A 77 23.52 22.71 6.47
CA THR A 77 23.54 21.38 5.82
C THR A 77 22.20 21.06 5.15
N PRO A 78 22.17 20.73 3.85
CA PRO A 78 20.97 20.26 3.19
C PRO A 78 20.43 18.98 3.84
N VAL A 79 19.13 18.87 3.93
CA VAL A 79 18.42 17.70 4.44
C VAL A 79 17.15 17.46 3.67
N GLU A 80 16.85 16.18 3.41
CA GLU A 80 15.56 15.75 2.89
C GLU A 80 14.73 15.20 4.04
N VAL A 81 13.51 15.69 4.19
CA VAL A 81 12.55 15.32 5.22
C VAL A 81 11.36 14.63 4.57
N LEU A 82 10.98 13.49 5.09
CA LEU A 82 9.72 12.81 4.78
C LEU A 82 8.76 13.00 5.95
N PHE A 83 7.67 13.71 5.72
CA PHE A 83 6.56 13.84 6.67
C PHE A 83 5.76 12.54 6.66
N VAL A 84 5.69 11.85 7.81
CA VAL A 84 5.16 10.48 7.90
C VAL A 84 3.72 10.46 8.40
N ARG A 85 3.46 11.15 9.51
CA ARG A 85 2.15 11.11 10.18
C ARG A 85 1.85 12.44 10.87
N ASP A 86 0.63 12.94 10.68
CA ASP A 86 0.09 14.05 11.42
C ASP A 86 -0.26 13.61 12.86
N LEU A 87 0.29 14.28 13.85
CA LEU A 87 0.05 14.05 15.29
C LEU A 87 -0.90 15.08 15.88
N GLY A 88 -1.45 15.99 15.05
CA GLY A 88 -2.27 17.11 15.49
C GLY A 88 -1.45 18.31 15.97
N SER A 89 -2.10 19.48 16.07
CA SER A 89 -1.51 20.72 16.58
C SER A 89 -0.18 21.09 15.89
N SER A 90 -0.11 20.95 14.57
CA SER A 90 1.10 21.17 13.76
C SER A 90 2.29 20.27 14.11
N ARG A 91 2.08 19.24 14.90
CA ARG A 91 3.10 18.24 15.26
C ARG A 91 3.08 17.09 14.27
N TRP A 92 4.24 16.74 13.77
CA TRP A 92 4.39 15.70 12.76
C TRP A 92 5.50 14.72 13.12
N GLU A 93 5.25 13.44 12.88
CA GLU A 93 6.31 12.45 12.81
C GLU A 93 7.02 12.58 11.46
N ILE A 94 8.36 12.58 11.48
CA ILE A 94 9.17 12.69 10.27
C ILE A 94 10.23 11.62 10.19
N MET A 95 10.68 11.34 8.98
CA MET A 95 11.92 10.62 8.71
C MET A 95 12.91 11.55 8.00
N ALA A 96 14.15 11.59 8.49
CA ALA A 96 15.22 12.34 7.87
C ALA A 96 16.58 11.68 8.17
N LYS A 97 17.48 11.70 7.19
CA LYS A 97 18.84 11.16 7.37
C LYS A 97 19.71 12.11 8.18
N GLY A 98 20.60 11.53 8.99
CA GLY A 98 21.60 12.25 9.80
C GLY A 98 21.20 12.42 11.25
N SER A 99 22.06 13.11 12.02
CA SER A 99 21.84 13.38 13.44
C SER A 99 21.06 14.70 13.61
N PHE A 100 20.16 14.72 14.58
CA PHE A 100 19.37 15.89 14.97
C PHE A 100 19.39 16.01 16.49
N ARG A 101 19.25 17.25 16.99
CA ARG A 101 19.08 17.56 18.42
C ARG A 101 17.71 18.15 18.67
N ILE A 102 17.16 17.94 19.85
CA ILE A 102 15.94 18.64 20.27
C ILE A 102 16.19 20.15 20.21
N GLY A 103 15.23 20.92 19.71
CA GLY A 103 15.34 22.36 19.46
C GLY A 103 16.03 22.72 18.14
N GLN A 104 16.59 21.76 17.40
CA GLN A 104 17.20 22.02 16.09
C GLN A 104 16.14 22.40 15.07
N VAL A 105 16.43 23.44 14.27
CA VAL A 105 15.54 23.94 13.22
C VAL A 105 15.94 23.38 11.86
N ILE A 106 14.92 22.98 11.09
CA ILE A 106 15.01 22.71 9.66
C ILE A 106 14.21 23.80 8.95
N GLU A 107 14.85 24.61 8.15
CA GLU A 107 14.24 25.68 7.37
C GLU A 107 13.95 25.17 5.96
N PHE A 108 12.72 25.28 5.50
CA PHE A 108 12.29 24.90 4.16
C PHE A 108 12.25 26.10 3.21
N ASP A 109 11.75 27.22 3.69
CA ASP A 109 11.76 28.52 3.02
C ASP A 109 11.68 29.66 4.05
N ARG A 110 11.49 30.91 3.59
CA ARG A 110 11.44 32.10 4.47
C ARG A 110 10.28 32.12 5.46
N GLN A 111 9.22 31.31 5.20
CA GLN A 111 7.97 31.33 5.97
C GLN A 111 7.65 29.95 6.59
N SER A 112 8.48 28.94 6.35
CA SER A 112 8.19 27.56 6.75
C SER A 112 9.43 26.90 7.33
N ARG A 113 9.32 26.42 8.57
CA ARG A 113 10.37 25.69 9.26
C ARG A 113 9.79 24.62 10.18
N ALA A 114 10.58 23.62 10.49
CA ALA A 114 10.26 22.59 11.47
C ALA A 114 11.24 22.63 12.63
N VAL A 115 10.75 22.52 13.86
CA VAL A 115 11.55 22.42 15.07
C VAL A 115 11.50 21.02 15.61
N ILE A 116 12.64 20.37 15.81
CA ILE A 116 12.72 19.03 16.39
C ILE A 116 12.28 19.09 17.85
N VAL A 117 11.22 18.40 18.23
CA VAL A 117 10.68 18.38 19.61
C VAL A 117 10.87 17.03 20.29
N LYS A 118 11.05 15.96 19.52
CA LYS A 118 11.35 14.63 20.04
C LYS A 118 12.29 13.89 19.08
N ARG A 119 13.21 13.12 19.65
CA ARG A 119 14.04 12.16 18.91
C ARG A 119 14.49 11.06 19.83
N ASP A 120 14.03 9.85 19.54
CA ASP A 120 14.38 8.63 20.26
C ASP A 120 14.29 7.41 19.32
N ALA A 121 14.36 6.21 19.88
CA ALA A 121 14.26 4.95 19.14
C ALA A 121 12.87 4.77 18.45
N THR A 122 11.85 5.50 18.90
CA THR A 122 10.48 5.41 18.35
C THR A 122 10.27 6.33 17.14
N GLY A 123 11.13 7.35 16.96
CA GLY A 123 11.02 8.27 15.81
C GLY A 123 11.54 9.66 16.07
N THR A 124 11.30 10.54 15.13
CA THR A 124 11.60 11.97 15.21
C THR A 124 10.31 12.76 15.03
N GLU A 125 10.00 13.66 15.95
CA GLU A 125 8.83 14.51 15.86
C GLU A 125 9.24 15.99 15.78
N VAL A 126 8.48 16.71 14.98
CA VAL A 126 8.66 18.16 14.77
C VAL A 126 7.38 18.92 15.04
N ILE A 127 7.52 20.18 15.40
CA ILE A 127 6.46 21.18 15.29
C ILE A 127 6.73 21.99 14.03
N MET A 128 5.74 22.01 13.14
CA MET A 128 5.77 22.81 11.92
C MET A 128 5.34 24.24 12.24
N GLU A 129 6.18 25.20 11.90
CA GLU A 129 5.87 26.62 11.91
C GLU A 129 5.81 27.09 10.45
N SER A 130 4.62 27.42 9.98
CA SER A 130 4.37 27.79 8.59
C SER A 130 3.19 28.75 8.50
N SER A 131 3.23 29.67 7.54
CA SER A 131 2.10 30.54 7.19
C SER A 131 0.94 29.77 6.54
N LEU A 132 1.19 28.57 6.02
CA LEU A 132 0.20 27.67 5.42
C LEU A 132 -0.10 26.49 6.34
N PRO A 133 -1.32 25.94 6.32
CA PRO A 133 -1.57 24.61 6.87
C PRO A 133 -0.61 23.59 6.25
N VAL A 134 -0.12 22.64 7.06
CA VAL A 134 0.95 21.71 6.64
C VAL A 134 0.58 20.93 5.37
N ASN A 135 -0.66 20.51 5.24
CA ASN A 135 -1.11 19.81 4.01
C ASN A 135 -0.96 20.67 2.75
N ARG A 136 -1.28 21.98 2.84
CA ARG A 136 -1.08 22.93 1.73
C ARG A 136 0.40 23.17 1.45
N PHE A 137 1.20 23.32 2.51
CA PHE A 137 2.66 23.39 2.37
C PHE A 137 3.23 22.17 1.64
N LEU A 138 2.78 20.95 1.99
CA LEU A 138 3.22 19.73 1.33
C LEU A 138 2.75 19.66 -0.14
N GLU A 139 1.52 20.10 -0.44
CA GLU A 139 1.02 20.17 -1.83
C GLU A 139 1.86 21.11 -2.70
N GLU A 140 2.31 22.25 -2.16
CA GLU A 140 3.04 23.28 -2.91
C GLU A 140 4.54 23.03 -3.02
N ARG A 141 5.16 22.44 -1.99
CA ARG A 141 6.63 22.30 -1.85
C ARG A 141 7.13 20.88 -1.87
N GLY A 142 6.23 19.94 -1.66
CA GLY A 142 6.58 18.52 -1.57
C GLY A 142 6.76 17.84 -2.92
N ARG A 143 7.41 16.70 -2.86
CA ARG A 143 7.56 15.76 -3.97
C ARG A 143 6.94 14.43 -3.57
N MET A 144 6.49 13.67 -4.57
CA MET A 144 5.97 12.32 -4.33
C MET A 144 7.03 11.44 -3.67
N PRO A 145 6.68 10.79 -2.54
CA PRO A 145 7.63 9.97 -1.78
C PRO A 145 7.77 8.57 -2.40
N LEU A 146 8.36 8.50 -3.60
CA LEU A 146 8.57 7.22 -4.26
C LEU A 146 9.35 6.25 -3.37
N PRO A 147 8.99 4.97 -3.35
CA PRO A 147 9.70 3.94 -2.60
C PRO A 147 11.16 3.79 -3.07
N PRO A 148 12.07 3.34 -2.19
CA PRO A 148 13.51 3.30 -2.47
C PRO A 148 13.92 2.32 -3.59
N TYR A 149 13.07 1.36 -3.94
CA TYR A 149 13.31 0.44 -5.05
C TYR A 149 13.05 1.08 -6.42
N ILE A 150 12.31 2.20 -6.50
CA ILE A 150 12.22 3.05 -7.69
C ILE A 150 13.48 3.93 -7.72
N LYS A 151 14.54 3.40 -8.33
CA LYS A 151 15.88 4.02 -8.32
C LYS A 151 15.99 5.18 -9.32
N ARG A 152 15.08 6.14 -9.22
CA ARG A 152 15.12 7.41 -9.96
C ARG A 152 14.56 8.56 -9.14
N ALA A 153 14.87 9.79 -9.52
CA ALA A 153 14.23 10.96 -8.92
C ALA A 153 12.74 11.01 -9.31
N PRO A 154 11.86 11.52 -8.41
CA PRO A 154 10.48 11.80 -8.75
C PRO A 154 10.38 12.84 -9.87
N THR A 155 9.46 12.64 -10.80
CA THR A 155 9.10 13.57 -11.87
C THR A 155 7.72 14.17 -11.63
N GLY A 156 7.32 15.17 -12.42
CA GLY A 156 5.96 15.72 -12.35
C GLY A 156 4.86 14.68 -12.63
N GLU A 157 5.16 13.69 -13.48
CA GLU A 157 4.24 12.59 -13.80
C GLU A 157 3.93 11.69 -12.59
N ASP A 158 4.83 11.60 -11.61
CA ASP A 158 4.60 10.76 -10.44
C ASP A 158 3.45 11.24 -9.57
N HIS A 159 3.07 12.52 -9.63
CA HIS A 159 1.85 13.01 -8.99
C HIS A 159 0.59 12.29 -9.54
N ARG A 160 0.61 11.95 -10.83
CA ARG A 160 -0.45 11.17 -11.48
C ARG A 160 -0.19 9.67 -11.32
N TRP A 161 1.02 9.21 -11.56
CA TRP A 161 1.37 7.78 -11.61
C TRP A 161 1.30 7.10 -10.25
N TYR A 162 1.73 7.79 -9.18
CA TYR A 162 1.76 7.24 -7.82
C TYR A 162 0.51 7.59 -7.00
N GLN A 163 -0.63 7.75 -7.70
CA GLN A 163 -1.95 8.03 -7.13
C GLN A 163 -3.02 7.22 -7.84
N THR A 164 -3.98 6.67 -7.07
CA THR A 164 -5.14 5.98 -7.65
C THR A 164 -6.16 6.99 -8.18
N VAL A 165 -6.96 6.61 -9.17
CA VAL A 165 -8.03 7.47 -9.72
C VAL A 165 -9.17 7.71 -8.72
N PHE A 166 -9.24 6.92 -7.66
CA PHE A 166 -10.24 6.99 -6.59
C PHE A 166 -9.67 7.51 -5.26
N ALA A 167 -8.45 8.04 -5.24
CA ALA A 167 -7.82 8.59 -4.04
C ALA A 167 -8.63 9.76 -3.46
N LYS A 168 -9.00 9.68 -2.18
CA LYS A 168 -9.90 10.63 -1.53
C LYS A 168 -9.33 11.17 -0.21
N HIS A 169 -8.91 10.30 0.70
CA HIS A 169 -8.52 10.65 2.06
C HIS A 169 -7.00 10.76 2.20
N GLY A 170 -6.47 11.99 2.37
CA GLY A 170 -5.03 12.23 2.53
C GLY A 170 -4.49 11.68 3.84
N GLY A 171 -3.24 11.17 3.83
CA GLY A 171 -2.58 10.65 5.03
C GLY A 171 -1.54 9.55 4.76
N ALA A 172 -1.52 8.99 3.56
CA ALA A 172 -0.53 7.98 3.19
C ALA A 172 0.76 8.61 2.65
N ILE A 173 1.87 7.92 2.86
CA ILE A 173 3.17 8.23 2.23
C ILE A 173 3.55 7.19 1.17
N ALA A 174 2.71 6.20 0.97
CA ALA A 174 2.86 5.23 -0.11
C ALA A 174 1.49 4.90 -0.72
N ALA A 175 1.45 4.65 -2.03
CA ALA A 175 0.22 4.32 -2.73
C ALA A 175 -0.26 2.89 -2.41
N PRO A 176 -1.57 2.63 -2.38
CA PRO A 176 -2.13 1.29 -2.42
C PRO A 176 -1.96 0.73 -3.84
N THR A 177 -0.78 0.14 -4.10
CA THR A 177 -0.22 -0.05 -5.44
C THR A 177 -1.06 -0.94 -6.36
N ALA A 178 -1.80 -1.92 -5.83
CA ALA A 178 -2.73 -2.72 -6.61
C ALA A 178 -3.88 -1.85 -7.20
N GLY A 179 -4.25 -0.78 -6.52
CA GLY A 179 -5.25 0.19 -7.01
C GLY A 179 -4.75 1.07 -8.16
N LEU A 180 -3.42 1.17 -8.36
CA LEU A 180 -2.84 1.97 -9.45
C LEU A 180 -3.20 1.45 -10.85
N HIS A 181 -3.55 0.18 -10.97
CA HIS A 181 -3.95 -0.44 -12.24
C HIS A 181 -5.32 0.00 -12.73
N PHE A 182 -6.14 0.61 -11.88
CA PHE A 182 -7.51 0.95 -12.22
C PHE A 182 -7.58 2.26 -13.00
N THR A 183 -8.48 2.27 -13.99
CA THR A 183 -8.89 3.44 -14.77
C THR A 183 -10.38 3.71 -14.56
N GLU A 184 -10.85 4.92 -14.82
CA GLU A 184 -12.28 5.23 -14.78
C GLU A 184 -13.08 4.34 -15.76
N GLU A 185 -12.50 4.05 -16.92
CA GLU A 185 -13.10 3.15 -17.91
C GLU A 185 -13.23 1.72 -17.38
N LEU A 186 -12.23 1.22 -16.66
CA LEU A 186 -12.32 -0.10 -16.03
C LEU A 186 -13.44 -0.15 -14.99
N PHE A 187 -13.61 0.88 -14.16
CA PHE A 187 -14.73 0.96 -13.21
C PHE A 187 -16.09 0.99 -13.91
N ARG A 188 -16.20 1.72 -15.02
CA ARG A 188 -17.42 1.72 -15.82
C ARG A 188 -17.77 0.33 -16.35
N ARG A 189 -16.77 -0.41 -16.83
CA ARG A 189 -16.95 -1.79 -17.34
C ARG A 189 -17.29 -2.78 -16.22
N LEU A 190 -16.68 -2.65 -15.04
CA LEU A 190 -17.02 -3.44 -13.84
C LEU A 190 -18.51 -3.24 -13.47
N ASN A 191 -18.97 -2.00 -13.45
CA ASN A 191 -20.36 -1.68 -13.15
C ASN A 191 -21.33 -2.29 -14.18
N VAL A 192 -21.03 -2.22 -15.48
CA VAL A 192 -21.80 -2.88 -16.54
C VAL A 192 -21.88 -4.39 -16.32
N SER A 193 -20.80 -5.01 -15.83
CA SER A 193 -20.75 -6.43 -15.49
C SER A 193 -21.38 -6.77 -14.14
N LYS A 194 -22.06 -5.81 -13.48
CA LYS A 194 -22.70 -5.97 -12.15
C LYS A 194 -21.73 -6.39 -11.06
N ILE A 195 -20.49 -5.89 -11.11
CA ILE A 195 -19.50 -6.02 -10.08
C ILE A 195 -19.52 -4.72 -9.26
N ASN A 196 -19.91 -4.83 -8.00
CA ASN A 196 -20.00 -3.69 -7.10
C ASN A 196 -18.61 -3.27 -6.63
N VAL A 197 -18.45 -1.99 -6.27
CA VAL A 197 -17.19 -1.45 -5.73
C VAL A 197 -17.48 -0.69 -4.43
N ALA A 198 -16.68 -0.96 -3.41
CA ALA A 198 -16.70 -0.21 -2.15
C ALA A 198 -15.28 0.19 -1.76
N THR A 199 -15.16 1.17 -0.85
CA THR A 199 -13.85 1.71 -0.45
C THR A 199 -13.61 1.57 1.05
N VAL A 200 -12.41 1.18 1.42
CA VAL A 200 -11.86 1.36 2.78
C VAL A 200 -10.74 2.37 2.72
N THR A 201 -10.42 3.01 3.83
CA THR A 201 -9.24 3.86 3.94
C THR A 201 -8.22 3.16 4.83
N LEU A 202 -7.00 2.94 4.34
CA LEU A 202 -5.85 2.58 5.17
C LEU A 202 -4.66 3.41 4.71
N HIS A 203 -4.10 4.21 5.63
CA HIS A 203 -2.96 5.08 5.34
C HIS A 203 -1.66 4.28 5.40
N VAL A 204 -1.09 4.03 4.22
CA VAL A 204 0.12 3.21 4.08
C VAL A 204 1.33 3.98 4.60
N GLY A 205 1.98 3.39 5.59
CA GLY A 205 3.19 3.91 6.22
C GLY A 205 4.49 3.44 5.57
N PRO A 206 5.65 3.92 6.07
CA PRO A 206 6.96 3.56 5.53
C PRO A 206 7.35 2.10 5.77
N GLY A 207 6.74 1.47 6.78
CA GLY A 207 7.02 0.09 7.19
C GLY A 207 6.65 -0.95 6.16
N THR A 208 5.61 -0.70 5.37
CA THR A 208 5.09 -1.66 4.37
C THR A 208 6.14 -2.11 3.34
N PHE A 209 7.14 -1.26 3.04
CA PHE A 209 8.20 -1.58 2.08
C PHE A 209 9.54 -1.95 2.72
N LYS A 210 9.59 -2.04 4.05
CA LYS A 210 10.81 -2.48 4.73
C LYS A 210 10.92 -4.01 4.61
N PRO A 211 12.08 -4.54 4.24
CA PRO A 211 12.30 -5.98 4.30
C PRO A 211 12.26 -6.47 5.75
N VAL A 212 11.80 -7.69 5.95
CA VAL A 212 11.93 -8.37 7.24
C VAL A 212 13.40 -8.68 7.47
N THR A 213 13.91 -8.34 8.64
CA THR A 213 15.33 -8.52 9.01
C THR A 213 15.56 -9.59 10.07
N THR A 214 14.51 -10.08 10.70
CA THR A 214 14.55 -11.16 11.70
C THR A 214 14.68 -12.51 10.99
N GLU A 215 15.45 -13.45 11.53
CA GLU A 215 15.59 -14.80 10.98
C GLU A 215 14.27 -15.58 11.09
N ARG A 216 13.61 -15.46 12.24
CA ARG A 216 12.27 -16.03 12.46
C ARG A 216 11.23 -14.96 12.20
N ILE A 217 10.22 -15.29 11.40
CA ILE A 217 9.18 -14.33 11.03
C ILE A 217 8.34 -13.91 12.23
N GLU A 218 8.18 -14.78 13.25
CA GLU A 218 7.41 -14.51 14.46
C GLU A 218 7.99 -13.36 15.31
N ASP A 219 9.29 -13.08 15.13
CA ASP A 219 9.99 -12.00 15.85
C ASP A 219 9.80 -10.64 15.20
N HIS A 220 9.26 -10.61 13.97
CA HIS A 220 8.97 -9.36 13.25
C HIS A 220 7.82 -8.60 13.90
N ARG A 221 7.94 -7.27 13.97
CA ARG A 221 6.90 -6.38 14.49
C ARG A 221 6.41 -5.45 13.39
N MET A 222 5.10 -5.55 13.09
CA MET A 222 4.47 -4.65 12.14
C MET A 222 4.33 -3.23 12.70
N GLU A 223 4.64 -2.24 11.88
CA GLU A 223 4.28 -0.85 12.18
C GLU A 223 2.76 -0.68 12.11
N ALA A 224 2.24 0.24 12.93
CA ALA A 224 0.81 0.55 12.94
C ALA A 224 0.43 1.37 11.71
N GLU A 225 -0.66 1.02 11.07
CA GLU A 225 -1.26 1.79 9.98
C GLU A 225 -2.71 2.11 10.31
N ALA A 226 -3.04 3.41 10.31
CA ALA A 226 -4.41 3.87 10.59
C ALA A 226 -5.36 3.45 9.47
N PHE A 227 -6.54 2.94 9.85
CA PHE A 227 -7.56 2.55 8.89
C PHE A 227 -8.96 2.98 9.33
N THR A 228 -9.87 3.06 8.35
CA THR A 228 -11.30 3.32 8.56
C THR A 228 -12.13 2.42 7.65
N ILE A 229 -13.13 1.76 8.24
CA ILE A 229 -14.17 0.99 7.56
C ILE A 229 -15.50 1.63 7.92
N ASN A 230 -16.21 2.16 6.93
CA ASN A 230 -17.49 2.83 7.11
C ASN A 230 -18.67 1.83 7.10
N THR A 231 -19.84 2.28 7.56
CA THR A 231 -21.07 1.49 7.61
C THR A 231 -21.45 0.92 6.24
N ASP A 232 -21.32 1.73 5.18
CA ASP A 232 -21.70 1.33 3.81
C ASP A 232 -20.88 0.13 3.31
N VAL A 233 -19.59 0.09 3.63
CA VAL A 233 -18.72 -1.05 3.30
C VAL A 233 -19.13 -2.30 4.03
N VAL A 234 -19.45 -2.19 5.33
CA VAL A 234 -19.90 -3.33 6.14
C VAL A 234 -21.20 -3.89 5.58
N SER A 235 -22.16 -3.02 5.28
CA SER A 235 -23.45 -3.40 4.69
C SER A 235 -23.29 -4.08 3.33
N ALA A 236 -22.44 -3.52 2.45
CA ALA A 236 -22.15 -4.09 1.13
C ALA A 236 -21.50 -5.47 1.23
N ILE A 237 -20.56 -5.68 2.18
CA ILE A 237 -19.94 -7.00 2.43
C ILE A 237 -20.98 -8.01 2.92
N GLN A 238 -21.84 -7.61 3.85
CA GLN A 238 -22.88 -8.49 4.38
C GLN A 238 -23.88 -8.90 3.28
N GLU A 239 -24.34 -7.95 2.48
CA GLU A 239 -25.24 -8.21 1.34
C GLU A 239 -24.60 -9.15 0.32
N THR A 240 -23.33 -8.88 -0.06
CA THR A 240 -22.58 -9.73 -0.98
C THR A 240 -22.49 -11.17 -0.49
N LYS A 241 -22.14 -11.36 0.79
CA LYS A 241 -22.04 -12.71 1.38
C LYS A 241 -23.41 -13.40 1.47
N CYS A 242 -24.46 -12.67 1.80
CA CYS A 242 -25.83 -13.22 1.86
C CYS A 242 -26.33 -13.67 0.47
N THR A 243 -25.90 -13.01 -0.61
CA THR A 243 -26.29 -13.36 -1.98
C THR A 243 -25.35 -14.36 -2.65
N GLY A 244 -24.33 -14.87 -1.92
CA GLY A 244 -23.36 -15.84 -2.42
C GLY A 244 -22.26 -15.24 -3.32
N GLY A 245 -22.12 -13.91 -3.35
CA GLY A 245 -21.03 -13.21 -4.02
C GLY A 245 -19.72 -13.28 -3.21
N ARG A 246 -18.60 -12.95 -3.86
CA ARG A 246 -17.27 -12.94 -3.23
C ARG A 246 -16.82 -11.52 -2.89
N VAL A 247 -16.12 -11.40 -1.76
CA VAL A 247 -15.39 -10.18 -1.38
C VAL A 247 -13.99 -10.24 -1.98
N VAL A 248 -13.73 -9.39 -2.96
CA VAL A 248 -12.46 -9.30 -3.70
C VAL A 248 -11.66 -8.10 -3.21
N ALA A 249 -10.60 -8.34 -2.47
CA ALA A 249 -9.71 -7.28 -1.98
C ALA A 249 -8.73 -6.83 -3.08
N VAL A 250 -8.62 -5.52 -3.30
CA VAL A 250 -7.59 -4.92 -4.16
C VAL A 250 -6.46 -4.38 -3.29
N GLY A 251 -5.41 -5.16 -3.20
CA GLY A 251 -4.22 -4.88 -2.40
C GLY A 251 -4.24 -5.49 -1.00
N THR A 252 -3.05 -5.79 -0.52
CA THR A 252 -2.81 -6.34 0.82
C THR A 252 -3.26 -5.40 1.94
N THR A 253 -3.31 -4.08 1.67
CA THR A 253 -3.82 -3.07 2.61
C THR A 253 -5.31 -3.23 2.90
N VAL A 254 -6.12 -3.57 1.89
CA VAL A 254 -7.54 -3.87 2.05
C VAL A 254 -7.72 -5.13 2.90
N VAL A 255 -6.95 -6.18 2.58
CA VAL A 255 -6.96 -7.42 3.39
C VAL A 255 -6.68 -7.11 4.85
N ARG A 256 -5.60 -6.36 5.14
CA ARG A 256 -5.21 -6.03 6.51
C ARG A 256 -6.27 -5.21 7.23
N ALA A 257 -6.90 -4.23 6.59
CA ALA A 257 -7.97 -3.44 7.20
C ALA A 257 -9.17 -4.30 7.59
N LEU A 258 -9.67 -5.12 6.65
CA LEU A 258 -10.86 -5.95 6.86
C LEU A 258 -10.63 -7.07 7.89
N GLU A 259 -9.50 -7.78 7.77
CA GLU A 259 -9.19 -8.87 8.69
C GLU A 259 -8.82 -8.35 10.09
N THR A 260 -8.19 -7.17 10.23
CA THR A 260 -7.96 -6.55 11.55
C THR A 260 -9.30 -6.26 12.24
N ALA A 261 -10.24 -5.63 11.55
CA ALA A 261 -11.54 -5.31 12.13
C ALA A 261 -12.30 -6.57 12.56
N MET A 262 -12.18 -7.63 11.76
CA MET A 262 -12.80 -8.94 12.08
C MET A 262 -12.12 -9.61 13.27
N GLU A 263 -10.79 -9.60 13.36
CA GLU A 263 -10.03 -10.19 14.48
C GLU A 263 -10.32 -9.45 15.80
N GLU A 264 -10.32 -8.11 15.78
CA GLU A 264 -10.51 -7.31 16.99
C GLU A 264 -11.92 -7.37 17.56
N LYS A 265 -12.94 -7.50 16.71
CA LYS A 265 -14.35 -7.43 17.12
C LYS A 265 -15.09 -8.76 17.06
N GLY A 266 -14.49 -9.81 16.51
CA GLY A 266 -15.16 -11.10 16.27
C GLY A 266 -16.27 -11.06 15.22
N LYS A 267 -16.59 -9.87 14.70
CA LYS A 267 -17.54 -9.59 13.61
C LYS A 267 -17.13 -8.33 12.87
N LEU A 268 -17.46 -8.25 11.59
CA LEU A 268 -17.17 -7.03 10.82
C LEU A 268 -18.18 -5.93 11.20
N VAL A 269 -17.66 -4.82 11.71
CA VAL A 269 -18.41 -3.61 12.10
C VAL A 269 -17.69 -2.36 11.58
N PRO A 270 -18.40 -1.23 11.44
CA PRO A 270 -17.75 0.04 11.16
C PRO A 270 -16.71 0.34 12.23
N MET A 271 -15.52 0.73 11.80
CA MET A 271 -14.39 0.89 12.72
C MET A 271 -13.37 1.88 12.18
N THR A 272 -12.82 2.71 13.06
CA THR A 272 -11.56 3.45 12.85
C THR A 272 -10.56 2.97 13.90
N GLY A 273 -9.35 2.64 13.48
CA GLY A 273 -8.33 2.09 14.36
C GLY A 273 -6.95 2.01 13.71
N GLU A 274 -6.06 1.24 14.30
CA GLU A 274 -4.71 0.97 13.79
C GLU A 274 -4.54 -0.53 13.53
N SER A 275 -4.10 -0.91 12.34
CA SER A 275 -3.73 -2.29 12.02
C SER A 275 -2.26 -2.54 12.29
N ARG A 276 -1.96 -3.52 13.13
CA ARG A 276 -0.64 -4.13 13.33
C ARG A 276 -0.64 -5.59 12.90
N LEU A 277 -1.69 -6.01 12.19
CA LEU A 277 -1.90 -7.39 11.81
C LEU A 277 -0.78 -7.88 10.88
N PHE A 278 -0.07 -8.90 11.33
CA PHE A 278 0.93 -9.61 10.56
C PHE A 278 0.36 -10.95 10.09
N ILE A 279 0.02 -11.02 8.82
CA ILE A 279 -0.58 -12.21 8.20
C ILE A 279 0.54 -13.10 7.66
N THR A 280 0.59 -14.33 8.16
CA THR A 280 1.56 -15.36 7.77
C THR A 280 0.83 -16.67 7.46
N PRO A 281 1.47 -17.64 6.78
CA PRO A 281 0.85 -18.95 6.53
C PRO A 281 0.26 -19.59 7.79
N GLY A 282 -0.97 -20.08 7.67
CA GLY A 282 -1.79 -20.56 8.79
C GLY A 282 -2.88 -19.59 9.24
N PHE A 283 -2.82 -18.32 8.82
CA PHE A 283 -3.86 -17.33 9.10
C PHE A 283 -5.18 -17.73 8.41
N GLN A 284 -6.29 -17.59 9.14
CA GLN A 284 -7.64 -17.90 8.64
C GLN A 284 -8.34 -16.62 8.20
N PHE A 285 -8.49 -16.44 6.90
CA PHE A 285 -9.22 -15.30 6.33
C PHE A 285 -10.72 -15.48 6.55
N LYS A 286 -11.37 -14.47 7.11
CA LYS A 286 -12.79 -14.51 7.51
C LYS A 286 -13.66 -13.61 6.63
N VAL A 287 -13.07 -12.58 6.03
CA VAL A 287 -13.79 -11.59 5.24
C VAL A 287 -13.48 -11.74 3.76
N VAL A 288 -12.20 -11.85 3.40
CA VAL A 288 -11.72 -11.77 2.02
C VAL A 288 -11.74 -13.15 1.35
N ASP A 289 -12.42 -13.25 0.20
CA ASP A 289 -12.57 -14.49 -0.57
C ASP A 289 -11.60 -14.57 -1.76
N ALA A 290 -11.25 -13.41 -2.35
CA ALA A 290 -10.30 -13.29 -3.48
C ALA A 290 -9.41 -12.06 -3.31
N LEU A 291 -8.23 -12.09 -3.92
CA LEU A 291 -7.22 -11.05 -3.77
C LEU A 291 -6.60 -10.67 -5.11
N MET A 292 -6.68 -9.38 -5.46
CA MET A 292 -5.83 -8.79 -6.50
C MET A 292 -4.68 -8.03 -5.85
N THR A 293 -3.44 -8.28 -6.27
CA THR A 293 -2.26 -7.65 -5.69
C THR A 293 -1.13 -7.51 -6.73
N ASN A 294 -0.10 -6.71 -6.44
CA ASN A 294 1.13 -6.67 -7.23
C ASN A 294 2.02 -7.87 -6.91
N PHE A 295 3.05 -8.09 -7.72
CA PHE A 295 4.15 -8.98 -7.36
C PHE A 295 5.07 -8.30 -6.33
N HIS A 296 5.40 -9.03 -5.27
CA HIS A 296 6.18 -8.55 -4.13
C HIS A 296 7.63 -9.06 -4.18
N LEU A 297 8.55 -8.36 -3.51
CA LEU A 297 9.94 -8.82 -3.41
C LEU A 297 10.09 -9.97 -2.40
N PRO A 298 11.19 -10.75 -2.55
CA PRO A 298 11.55 -11.76 -1.56
C PRO A 298 11.65 -11.18 -0.15
N ARG A 299 11.37 -12.01 0.86
CA ARG A 299 11.54 -11.70 2.29
C ARG A 299 10.73 -10.50 2.78
N THR A 300 9.57 -10.23 2.16
CA THR A 300 8.66 -9.14 2.59
C THR A 300 7.42 -9.66 3.29
N THR A 301 6.87 -8.87 4.19
CA THR A 301 5.59 -9.16 4.86
C THR A 301 4.45 -9.35 3.87
N LEU A 302 4.51 -8.66 2.73
CA LEU A 302 3.52 -8.76 1.67
C LEU A 302 3.57 -10.12 0.96
N LEU A 303 4.77 -10.67 0.71
CA LEU A 303 4.92 -12.02 0.17
C LEU A 303 4.39 -13.08 1.13
N MET A 304 4.61 -12.88 2.45
CA MET A 304 4.07 -13.78 3.47
C MET A 304 2.54 -13.77 3.49
N LEU A 305 1.92 -12.59 3.37
CA LEU A 305 0.46 -12.45 3.29
C LEU A 305 -0.13 -13.18 2.07
N VAL A 306 0.44 -12.99 0.89
CA VAL A 306 -0.08 -13.69 -0.31
C VAL A 306 0.17 -15.18 -0.23
N SER A 307 1.27 -15.62 0.39
CA SER A 307 1.55 -17.03 0.68
C SER A 307 0.57 -17.62 1.71
N ALA A 308 0.16 -16.83 2.69
CA ALA A 308 -0.90 -17.23 3.62
C ALA A 308 -2.25 -17.39 2.90
N PHE A 309 -2.55 -16.51 1.92
CA PHE A 309 -3.81 -16.50 1.20
C PHE A 309 -3.97 -17.65 0.19
N ALA A 310 -2.91 -17.98 -0.52
CA ALA A 310 -2.97 -18.97 -1.60
C ALA A 310 -2.26 -20.30 -1.30
N GLY A 311 -1.40 -20.33 -0.29
CA GLY A 311 -0.47 -21.42 -0.01
C GLY A 311 0.94 -21.13 -0.56
N VAL A 312 1.96 -21.53 0.21
CA VAL A 312 3.38 -21.21 -0.08
C VAL A 312 3.80 -21.79 -1.45
N ASP A 313 3.48 -23.07 -1.72
CA ASP A 313 3.90 -23.73 -2.96
C ASP A 313 3.25 -23.15 -4.21
N ARG A 314 1.95 -22.80 -4.13
CA ARG A 314 1.24 -22.13 -5.23
C ARG A 314 1.83 -20.75 -5.54
N ILE A 315 2.15 -19.98 -4.50
CA ILE A 315 2.78 -18.66 -4.68
C ILE A 315 4.17 -18.82 -5.25
N ARG A 316 4.96 -19.80 -4.79
CA ARG A 316 6.29 -20.09 -5.37
C ARG A 316 6.17 -20.39 -6.86
N ALA A 317 5.30 -21.32 -7.25
CA ALA A 317 5.07 -21.66 -8.67
C ALA A 317 4.59 -20.45 -9.51
N ALA A 318 3.68 -19.63 -8.96
CA ALA A 318 3.21 -18.42 -9.64
C ALA A 318 4.32 -17.38 -9.83
N TYR A 319 5.23 -17.23 -8.86
CA TYR A 319 6.37 -16.31 -8.94
C TYR A 319 7.47 -16.80 -9.87
N GLU A 320 7.74 -18.11 -9.89
CA GLU A 320 8.65 -18.72 -10.86
C GLU A 320 8.13 -18.52 -12.29
N GLU A 321 6.83 -18.74 -12.53
CA GLU A 321 6.21 -18.47 -13.83
C GLU A 321 6.26 -16.97 -14.19
N ALA A 322 5.99 -16.08 -13.22
CA ALA A 322 6.05 -14.64 -13.44
C ALA A 322 7.47 -14.16 -13.82
N VAL A 323 8.52 -14.69 -13.16
CA VAL A 323 9.92 -14.38 -13.48
C VAL A 323 10.30 -14.91 -14.86
N LYS A 324 9.96 -16.17 -15.17
CA LYS A 324 10.19 -16.80 -16.47
C LYS A 324 9.55 -16.03 -17.60
N GLU A 325 8.31 -15.59 -17.41
CA GLU A 325 7.52 -14.84 -18.38
C GLU A 325 7.78 -13.33 -18.35
N GLN A 326 8.81 -12.88 -17.60
CA GLN A 326 9.24 -11.48 -17.53
C GLN A 326 8.11 -10.52 -17.11
N TYR A 327 7.33 -10.90 -16.10
CA TYR A 327 6.42 -9.98 -15.45
C TYR A 327 7.19 -8.88 -14.73
N ARG A 328 6.61 -7.69 -14.69
CA ARG A 328 7.19 -6.56 -13.98
C ARG A 328 6.74 -6.58 -12.52
N PHE A 329 7.63 -6.24 -11.63
CA PHE A 329 7.43 -6.34 -10.19
C PHE A 329 7.21 -4.98 -9.54
N TYR A 330 6.63 -5.00 -8.34
CA TYR A 330 6.42 -3.89 -7.43
C TYR A 330 5.37 -2.88 -7.87
N SER A 331 5.46 -1.62 -7.35
CA SER A 331 4.39 -0.61 -7.41
C SER A 331 3.86 -0.30 -8.80
N TYR A 332 4.74 -0.20 -9.78
CA TYR A 332 4.41 0.09 -11.18
C TYR A 332 4.45 -1.16 -12.07
N GLY A 333 4.63 -2.31 -11.45
CA GLY A 333 4.71 -3.59 -12.13
C GLY A 333 3.37 -4.12 -12.59
N ASP A 334 3.31 -5.42 -12.76
CA ASP A 334 2.12 -6.16 -13.16
C ASP A 334 1.36 -6.68 -11.92
N ALA A 335 0.23 -7.33 -12.10
CA ALA A 335 -0.62 -7.79 -11.03
C ALA A 335 -0.84 -9.30 -11.04
N MET A 336 -1.30 -9.83 -9.90
CA MET A 336 -1.81 -11.19 -9.74
C MET A 336 -3.23 -11.13 -9.19
N LEU A 337 -4.13 -11.96 -9.72
CA LEU A 337 -5.47 -12.19 -9.20
C LEU A 337 -5.55 -13.62 -8.67
N ILE A 338 -5.89 -13.78 -7.40
CA ILE A 338 -6.00 -15.06 -6.69
C ILE A 338 -7.48 -15.31 -6.40
N LEU A 339 -8.05 -16.34 -7.05
CA LEU A 339 -9.46 -16.76 -6.93
C LEU A 339 -9.62 -18.08 -6.19
#